data_6faa9b9935e9757ca5659e30d4517e52
#
_entry.id   6faa9b9935e9757ca5659e30d4517e52
#
_cell.length_a   1.000
_cell.length_b   1.000
_cell.length_c   1.000
_cell.angle_alpha   90.00
_cell.angle_beta   90.00
_cell.angle_gamma   90.00
#
_symmetry.space_group_name_H-M   'P 1'
#
loop_
_entity.id
_entity.type
_entity.pdbx_description
1 polymer ?
#
loop_
_entity_poly.entity_id
_entity_poly.type
_entity_poly.pdbx_seq_one_letter_code
_entity_poly.pdbx_strand_id
1 'polypeptide(L)'
;LDILSNGNVPAKVQVHMSQCFQAIDKLKLDNEDTNTTARPNGLGMISCVGKEFIEFRKPLPLTGKVEEYMNAIIAKMRGELRDVLSDSIKAYSSKPRTEWLLDWPSQIILVVNGITWTQEVETAILDFQKGDKNALKKCSQNQVKQLSDLISMTRTPLEKPDRQKVMNMITIDAHNRDITLSLVEKKTDKLSSFDWACQLRGYWDNTIGDCRLKICDASFPYGYEYLGNGGRLVITPLTDRIYITATQACWLSLGTAPQGPAGTGKTETTKDLSAQLGKSVYVFNCSPEMDYRTMGDIFKGLAASGSWGCF
;
A
#
# COMPACT_ATOMS: atom_id res chain seq x y z
N LEU A 1 17.32 7.80 -22.79
CA LEU A 1 17.60 7.48 -24.21
C LEU A 1 17.58 5.95 -24.41
N ASP A 2 18.18 5.15 -23.54
CA ASP A 2 18.28 3.69 -23.71
C ASP A 2 16.93 2.98 -23.79
N ILE A 3 15.93 3.42 -23.02
CA ILE A 3 14.55 2.89 -23.08
C ILE A 3 13.95 3.15 -24.47
N LEU A 4 14.11 4.33 -25.00
CA LEU A 4 13.57 4.69 -26.32
C LEU A 4 14.30 3.96 -27.46
N SER A 5 15.63 3.86 -27.38
CA SER A 5 16.43 3.17 -28.42
C SER A 5 16.20 1.66 -28.43
N ASN A 6 15.93 1.05 -27.27
CA ASN A 6 15.67 -0.38 -27.12
C ASN A 6 14.17 -0.74 -27.00
N GLY A 7 13.28 0.25 -27.15
CA GLY A 7 11.84 0.07 -26.96
C GLY A 7 11.19 -1.01 -27.82
N ASN A 8 11.80 -1.34 -28.96
CA ASN A 8 11.34 -2.43 -29.81
C ASN A 8 11.62 -3.84 -29.28
N VAL A 9 12.48 -3.97 -28.26
CA VAL A 9 12.85 -5.24 -27.64
C VAL A 9 12.56 -5.17 -26.13
N PRO A 10 11.33 -5.52 -25.69
CA PRO A 10 10.92 -5.40 -24.28
C PRO A 10 11.84 -6.11 -23.30
N ALA A 11 12.50 -7.22 -23.70
CA ALA A 11 13.48 -7.93 -22.88
C ALA A 11 14.68 -7.03 -22.52
N LYS A 12 15.13 -6.14 -23.40
CA LYS A 12 16.22 -5.17 -23.12
C LYS A 12 15.77 -4.05 -22.18
N VAL A 13 14.49 -3.69 -22.20
CA VAL A 13 13.95 -2.63 -21.35
C VAL A 13 13.80 -3.08 -19.90
N GLN A 14 13.84 -4.41 -19.61
CA GLN A 14 13.70 -4.95 -18.26
C GLN A 14 14.70 -4.36 -17.25
N VAL A 15 15.92 -4.05 -17.66
CA VAL A 15 16.95 -3.47 -16.79
C VAL A 15 16.60 -2.06 -16.27
N HIS A 16 15.64 -1.40 -16.90
CA HIS A 16 15.16 -0.06 -16.55
C HIS A 16 13.83 -0.04 -15.78
N MET A 17 13.23 -1.21 -15.53
CA MET A 17 11.91 -1.30 -14.88
C MET A 17 11.92 -0.65 -13.48
N SER A 18 12.98 -0.86 -12.70
CA SER A 18 13.16 -0.26 -11.38
C SER A 18 13.33 1.27 -11.40
N GLN A 19 13.60 1.86 -12.57
CA GLN A 19 13.66 3.33 -12.75
C GLN A 19 12.28 3.90 -13.11
N CYS A 20 11.42 3.08 -13.72
CA CYS A 20 10.08 3.49 -14.15
C CYS A 20 9.02 3.20 -13.09
N PHE A 21 9.22 2.16 -12.27
CA PHE A 21 8.31 1.70 -11.23
C PHE A 21 8.99 1.67 -9.87
N GLN A 22 8.31 2.11 -8.84
CA GLN A 22 8.90 2.19 -7.49
C GLN A 22 9.31 0.82 -6.94
N ALA A 23 8.55 -0.23 -7.22
CA ALA A 23 8.79 -1.55 -6.61
C ALA A 23 8.89 -2.70 -7.61
N ILE A 24 8.71 -2.50 -8.90
CA ILE A 24 8.87 -3.55 -9.91
C ILE A 24 10.35 -3.62 -10.31
N ASP A 25 10.99 -4.74 -10.03
CA ASP A 25 12.35 -5.05 -10.48
C ASP A 25 12.36 -5.41 -11.97
N LYS A 26 11.49 -6.37 -12.32
CA LYS A 26 11.29 -6.83 -13.70
C LYS A 26 9.94 -7.52 -13.87
N LEU A 27 9.51 -7.67 -15.11
CA LEU A 27 8.42 -8.57 -15.47
C LEU A 27 9.00 -9.97 -15.72
N LYS A 28 8.23 -11.00 -15.40
CA LYS A 28 8.48 -12.35 -15.91
C LYS A 28 7.91 -12.41 -17.32
N LEU A 29 8.76 -12.69 -18.29
CA LEU A 29 8.38 -12.81 -19.70
C LEU A 29 8.26 -14.30 -20.10
N ASP A 30 7.45 -14.59 -21.11
CA ASP A 30 7.38 -15.90 -21.74
C ASP A 30 8.62 -16.16 -22.63
N ASN A 31 9.25 -15.09 -23.15
CA ASN A 31 10.51 -15.14 -23.88
C ASN A 31 11.42 -14.00 -23.42
N GLU A 32 12.57 -14.32 -22.84
CA GLU A 32 13.57 -13.37 -22.35
C GLU A 32 14.73 -13.15 -23.37
N ASP A 33 14.64 -13.68 -24.60
CA ASP A 33 15.67 -13.52 -25.60
C ASP A 33 15.77 -12.04 -26.06
N THR A 34 16.93 -11.43 -25.81
CA THR A 34 17.23 -10.05 -26.15
C THR A 34 17.67 -9.85 -27.60
N ASN A 35 17.90 -10.94 -28.34
CA ASN A 35 18.37 -10.90 -29.75
C ASN A 35 17.22 -11.09 -30.75
N THR A 36 16.01 -11.30 -30.26
CA THR A 36 14.82 -11.47 -31.12
C THR A 36 14.01 -10.19 -31.20
N THR A 37 13.39 -9.96 -32.36
CA THR A 37 12.36 -8.95 -32.54
C THR A 37 10.96 -9.44 -32.17
N ALA A 38 10.83 -10.72 -31.74
CA ALA A 38 9.57 -11.26 -31.27
C ALA A 38 9.09 -10.49 -30.02
N ARG A 39 7.81 -10.18 -29.99
CA ARG A 39 7.19 -9.46 -28.88
C ARG A 39 6.77 -10.47 -27.80
N PRO A 40 7.41 -10.48 -26.61
CA PRO A 40 7.04 -11.37 -25.52
C PRO A 40 5.76 -10.92 -24.86
N ASN A 41 5.15 -11.85 -24.11
CA ASN A 41 4.09 -11.55 -23.16
C ASN A 41 4.66 -11.44 -21.75
N GLY A 42 4.19 -10.48 -21.00
CA GLY A 42 4.41 -10.40 -19.57
C GLY A 42 3.49 -11.36 -18.83
N LEU A 43 4.06 -12.26 -18.03
CA LEU A 43 3.34 -13.27 -17.26
C LEU A 43 3.07 -12.83 -15.82
N GLY A 44 3.78 -11.85 -15.33
CA GLY A 44 3.66 -11.33 -13.97
C GLY A 44 4.74 -10.33 -13.65
N MET A 45 4.72 -9.78 -12.46
CA MET A 45 5.68 -8.79 -11.96
C MET A 45 6.43 -9.31 -10.74
N ILE A 46 7.73 -8.98 -10.66
CA ILE A 46 8.63 -9.36 -9.57
C ILE A 46 9.06 -8.10 -8.84
N SER A 47 8.94 -8.09 -7.51
CA SER A 47 9.29 -6.93 -6.70
C SER A 47 10.80 -6.74 -6.53
N CYS A 48 11.23 -5.48 -6.38
CA CYS A 48 12.60 -5.13 -6.00
C CYS A 48 12.97 -5.72 -4.63
N VAL A 49 12.06 -5.60 -3.66
CA VAL A 49 12.27 -6.06 -2.28
C VAL A 49 11.58 -7.39 -2.05
N GLY A 50 12.34 -8.38 -1.58
CA GLY A 50 11.82 -9.71 -1.24
C GLY A 50 11.54 -10.61 -2.44
N LYS A 51 11.71 -10.12 -3.68
CA LYS A 51 11.44 -10.86 -4.92
C LYS A 51 10.07 -11.52 -4.95
N GLU A 52 9.08 -10.87 -4.35
CA GLU A 52 7.69 -11.30 -4.37
C GLU A 52 7.18 -11.32 -5.82
N PHE A 53 6.54 -12.42 -6.22
CA PHE A 53 6.00 -12.58 -7.56
C PHE A 53 4.49 -12.47 -7.55
N ILE A 54 3.95 -11.61 -8.42
CA ILE A 54 2.52 -11.50 -8.67
C ILE A 54 2.26 -11.92 -10.11
N GLU A 55 1.57 -13.05 -10.26
CA GLU A 55 1.19 -13.60 -11.57
C GLU A 55 0.02 -12.81 -12.16
N PHE A 56 0.06 -12.56 -13.46
CA PHE A 56 -1.04 -12.00 -14.20
C PHE A 56 -2.05 -13.08 -14.57
N ARG A 57 -3.33 -12.90 -14.26
CA ARG A 57 -4.41 -13.83 -14.65
C ARG A 57 -4.48 -14.09 -16.15
N LYS A 58 -4.10 -13.10 -16.95
CA LYS A 58 -3.96 -13.21 -18.39
C LYS A 58 -2.63 -12.59 -18.78
N PRO A 59 -1.84 -13.27 -19.63
CA PRO A 59 -0.60 -12.71 -20.15
C PRO A 59 -0.83 -11.33 -20.77
N LEU A 60 0.10 -10.42 -20.59
CA LEU A 60 0.06 -9.08 -21.16
C LEU A 60 0.94 -9.03 -22.41
N PRO A 61 0.40 -8.86 -23.62
CA PRO A 61 1.20 -8.71 -24.82
C PRO A 61 1.93 -7.37 -24.80
N LEU A 62 3.26 -7.39 -24.92
CA LEU A 62 4.09 -6.17 -24.93
C LEU A 62 4.27 -5.68 -26.39
N THR A 63 3.19 -5.19 -26.97
CA THR A 63 3.13 -4.75 -28.38
C THR A 63 3.12 -3.23 -28.51
N GLY A 64 3.37 -2.72 -29.71
CA GLY A 64 3.35 -1.28 -29.97
C GLY A 64 4.65 -0.58 -29.59
N LYS A 65 4.58 0.73 -29.38
CA LYS A 65 5.70 1.56 -28.92
C LYS A 65 5.96 1.35 -27.42
N VAL A 66 7.15 1.75 -26.96
CA VAL A 66 7.52 1.59 -25.56
C VAL A 66 6.54 2.28 -24.61
N GLU A 67 6.05 3.45 -24.96
CA GLU A 67 5.07 4.21 -24.17
C GLU A 67 3.73 3.47 -24.06
N GLU A 68 3.32 2.80 -25.13
CA GLU A 68 2.04 2.05 -25.17
C GLU A 68 2.08 0.84 -24.26
N TYR A 69 3.10 -0.01 -24.37
CA TYR A 69 3.17 -1.18 -23.50
C TYR A 69 3.55 -0.82 -22.06
N MET A 70 4.28 0.27 -21.80
CA MET A 70 4.50 0.75 -20.43
C MET A 70 3.20 1.21 -19.76
N ASN A 71 2.34 1.94 -20.50
CA ASN A 71 1.01 2.29 -20.00
C ASN A 71 0.12 1.05 -19.81
N ALA A 72 0.24 0.06 -20.69
CA ALA A 72 -0.46 -1.21 -20.55
C ALA A 72 0.00 -1.98 -19.29
N ILE A 73 1.29 -1.93 -18.95
CA ILE A 73 1.84 -2.51 -17.70
C ILE A 73 1.22 -1.81 -16.48
N ILE A 74 1.13 -0.48 -16.47
CA ILE A 74 0.51 0.28 -15.37
C ILE A 74 -0.96 -0.13 -15.19
N ALA A 75 -1.72 -0.16 -16.28
CA ALA A 75 -3.12 -0.56 -16.24
C ALA A 75 -3.29 -2.01 -15.76
N LYS A 76 -2.43 -2.92 -16.24
CA LYS A 76 -2.42 -4.32 -15.86
C LYS A 76 -2.07 -4.51 -14.39
N MET A 77 -1.03 -3.87 -13.90
CA MET A 77 -0.62 -3.87 -12.49
C MET A 77 -1.76 -3.47 -11.56
N ARG A 78 -2.40 -2.33 -11.85
CA ARG A 78 -3.51 -1.82 -11.02
C ARG A 78 -4.73 -2.74 -11.07
N GLY A 79 -5.07 -3.27 -12.24
CA GLY A 79 -6.16 -4.22 -12.41
C GLY A 79 -5.93 -5.52 -11.64
N GLU A 80 -4.74 -6.12 -11.78
CA GLU A 80 -4.40 -7.36 -11.07
C GLU A 80 -4.40 -7.18 -9.55
N LEU A 81 -3.83 -6.09 -9.04
CA LEU A 81 -3.84 -5.82 -7.59
C LEU A 81 -5.26 -5.64 -7.05
N ARG A 82 -6.14 -4.98 -7.80
CA ARG A 82 -7.57 -4.84 -7.44
C ARG A 82 -8.25 -6.20 -7.39
N ASP A 83 -8.02 -7.04 -8.38
CA ASP A 83 -8.60 -8.37 -8.46
C ASP A 83 -8.08 -9.28 -7.34
N VAL A 84 -6.76 -9.25 -7.09
CA VAL A 84 -6.13 -10.00 -5.99
C VAL A 84 -6.66 -9.53 -4.64
N LEU A 85 -6.88 -8.21 -4.46
CA LEU A 85 -7.50 -7.66 -3.26
C LEU A 85 -8.92 -8.21 -3.05
N SER A 86 -9.74 -8.19 -4.11
CA SER A 86 -11.11 -8.74 -4.05
C SER A 86 -11.14 -10.22 -3.64
N ASP A 87 -10.24 -11.02 -4.23
CA ASP A 87 -10.19 -12.45 -3.90
C ASP A 87 -9.65 -12.70 -2.50
N SER A 88 -8.66 -11.92 -2.06
CA SER A 88 -8.10 -11.99 -0.72
C SER A 88 -9.14 -11.66 0.37
N ILE A 89 -10.01 -10.65 0.13
CA ILE A 89 -11.13 -10.32 1.03
C ILE A 89 -12.09 -11.50 1.15
N LYS A 90 -12.48 -12.11 0.03
CA LYS A 90 -13.38 -13.29 0.02
C LYS A 90 -12.77 -14.49 0.75
N ALA A 91 -11.45 -14.67 0.60
CA ALA A 91 -10.73 -15.78 1.23
C ALA A 91 -10.43 -15.55 2.73
N TYR A 92 -10.56 -14.33 3.23
CA TYR A 92 -10.16 -13.98 4.60
C TYR A 92 -10.87 -14.81 5.68
N SER A 93 -12.15 -15.11 5.49
CA SER A 93 -12.94 -15.91 6.44
C SER A 93 -12.86 -17.42 6.22
N SER A 94 -12.21 -17.88 5.15
CA SER A 94 -12.16 -19.31 4.79
C SER A 94 -11.05 -20.11 5.46
N LYS A 95 -10.05 -19.42 6.02
CA LYS A 95 -8.85 -20.01 6.67
C LYS A 95 -8.48 -19.26 7.94
N PRO A 96 -7.69 -19.89 8.83
CA PRO A 96 -7.03 -19.15 9.90
C PRO A 96 -6.21 -18.00 9.39
N ARG A 97 -6.24 -16.84 10.03
CA ARG A 97 -5.54 -15.63 9.61
C ARG A 97 -4.03 -15.83 9.44
N THR A 98 -3.44 -16.69 10.26
CA THR A 98 -2.01 -17.06 10.20
C THR A 98 -1.61 -17.81 8.93
N GLU A 99 -2.52 -18.58 8.35
CA GLU A 99 -2.31 -19.26 7.06
C GLU A 99 -2.66 -18.35 5.90
N TRP A 100 -3.78 -17.64 6.00
CA TRP A 100 -4.24 -16.70 4.98
C TRP A 100 -3.17 -15.66 4.61
N LEU A 101 -2.44 -15.11 5.58
CA LEU A 101 -1.44 -14.06 5.32
C LEU A 101 -0.24 -14.55 4.48
N LEU A 102 0.05 -15.86 4.46
CA LEU A 102 1.14 -16.42 3.66
C LEU A 102 0.77 -16.56 2.18
N ASP A 103 -0.52 -16.69 1.86
CA ASP A 103 -1.01 -16.93 0.52
C ASP A 103 -1.01 -15.66 -0.37
N TRP A 104 -0.99 -14.48 0.24
CA TRP A 104 -1.23 -13.21 -0.45
C TRP A 104 -0.02 -12.28 -0.44
N PRO A 105 0.10 -11.36 -1.43
CA PRO A 105 1.14 -10.34 -1.43
C PRO A 105 1.07 -9.43 -0.20
N SER A 106 2.25 -8.98 0.28
CA SER A 106 2.38 -8.16 1.49
C SER A 106 1.49 -6.92 1.47
N GLN A 107 1.45 -6.20 0.37
CA GLN A 107 0.61 -5.01 0.22
C GLN A 107 -0.88 -5.35 0.38
N ILE A 108 -1.33 -6.45 -0.19
CA ILE A 108 -2.74 -6.87 -0.16
C ILE A 108 -3.16 -7.27 1.25
N ILE A 109 -2.34 -8.05 1.96
CA ILE A 109 -2.68 -8.44 3.34
C ILE A 109 -2.85 -7.24 4.27
N LEU A 110 -2.04 -6.19 4.08
CA LEU A 110 -2.12 -4.97 4.89
C LEU A 110 -3.41 -4.18 4.60
N VAL A 111 -3.83 -4.10 3.34
CA VAL A 111 -5.08 -3.42 2.96
C VAL A 111 -6.29 -4.19 3.48
N VAL A 112 -6.33 -5.52 3.30
CA VAL A 112 -7.42 -6.36 3.84
C VAL A 112 -7.48 -6.27 5.35
N ASN A 113 -6.34 -6.29 6.03
CA ASN A 113 -6.27 -6.09 7.47
C ASN A 113 -6.90 -4.75 7.89
N GLY A 114 -6.58 -3.65 7.20
CA GLY A 114 -7.17 -2.34 7.46
C GLY A 114 -8.68 -2.32 7.25
N ILE A 115 -9.18 -2.97 6.19
CA ILE A 115 -10.62 -3.09 5.90
C ILE A 115 -11.32 -3.90 7.00
N THR A 116 -10.78 -5.05 7.34
CA THR A 116 -11.37 -5.96 8.35
C THR A 116 -11.37 -5.30 9.73
N TRP A 117 -10.24 -4.70 10.13
CA TRP A 117 -10.16 -3.96 11.38
C TRP A 117 -11.18 -2.83 11.45
N THR A 118 -11.34 -2.07 10.38
CA THR A 118 -12.37 -1.00 10.30
C THR A 118 -13.77 -1.57 10.53
N GLN A 119 -14.12 -2.67 9.86
CA GLN A 119 -15.43 -3.31 9.99
C GLN A 119 -15.67 -3.85 11.40
N GLU A 120 -14.68 -4.51 12.01
CA GLU A 120 -14.77 -5.05 13.37
C GLU A 120 -14.99 -3.95 14.40
N VAL A 121 -14.22 -2.86 14.33
CA VAL A 121 -14.33 -1.73 15.26
C VAL A 121 -15.65 -0.98 15.08
N GLU A 122 -16.05 -0.70 13.84
CA GLU A 122 -17.33 -0.02 13.56
C GLU A 122 -18.52 -0.84 14.02
N THR A 123 -18.49 -2.16 13.81
CA THR A 123 -19.52 -3.08 14.33
C THR A 123 -19.57 -3.02 15.86
N ALA A 124 -18.40 -3.05 16.52
CA ALA A 124 -18.33 -2.99 17.98
C ALA A 124 -18.83 -1.63 18.53
N ILE A 125 -18.57 -0.52 17.84
CA ILE A 125 -19.11 0.81 18.21
C ILE A 125 -20.64 0.82 18.07
N LEU A 126 -21.18 0.28 16.98
CA LEU A 126 -22.62 0.21 16.74
C LEU A 126 -23.32 -0.71 17.77
N ASP A 127 -22.72 -1.82 18.13
CA ASP A 127 -23.28 -2.73 19.13
C ASP A 127 -23.20 -2.11 20.55
N PHE A 128 -22.13 -1.37 20.84
CA PHE A 128 -22.04 -0.59 22.08
C PHE A 128 -23.16 0.46 22.13
N GLN A 129 -23.45 1.15 21.04
CA GLN A 129 -24.53 2.11 20.92
C GLN A 129 -25.92 1.47 21.12
N LYS A 130 -26.11 0.20 20.68
CA LYS A 130 -27.34 -0.58 20.89
C LYS A 130 -27.49 -1.13 22.31
N GLY A 131 -26.46 -0.99 23.18
CA GLY A 131 -26.50 -1.37 24.58
C GLY A 131 -25.56 -2.48 25.01
N ASP A 132 -24.79 -3.14 24.11
CA ASP A 132 -23.72 -4.09 24.52
C ASP A 132 -22.49 -3.33 25.00
N LYS A 133 -22.48 -2.96 26.28
CA LYS A 133 -21.36 -2.24 26.93
C LYS A 133 -20.00 -2.96 26.83
N ASN A 134 -19.99 -4.22 26.46
CA ASN A 134 -18.78 -5.04 26.35
C ASN A 134 -18.29 -5.22 24.90
N ALA A 135 -19.02 -4.73 23.89
CA ALA A 135 -18.70 -4.97 22.48
C ALA A 135 -17.27 -4.52 22.12
N LEU A 136 -16.91 -3.26 22.42
CA LEU A 136 -15.57 -2.73 22.18
C LEU A 136 -14.49 -3.50 22.97
N LYS A 137 -14.76 -3.91 24.20
CA LYS A 137 -13.83 -4.70 25.02
C LYS A 137 -13.60 -6.08 24.42
N LYS A 138 -14.66 -6.74 23.93
CA LYS A 138 -14.55 -8.02 23.21
C LYS A 138 -13.73 -7.88 21.93
N CYS A 139 -13.96 -6.81 21.15
CA CYS A 139 -13.18 -6.50 19.95
C CYS A 139 -11.69 -6.34 20.29
N SER A 140 -11.36 -5.54 21.30
CA SER A 140 -9.98 -5.36 21.76
C SER A 140 -9.32 -6.67 22.21
N GLN A 141 -10.04 -7.52 22.96
CA GLN A 141 -9.52 -8.83 23.39
C GLN A 141 -9.24 -9.75 22.20
N ASN A 142 -10.10 -9.74 21.17
CA ASN A 142 -9.87 -10.50 19.94
C ASN A 142 -8.60 -10.03 19.22
N GLN A 143 -8.37 -8.72 19.11
CA GLN A 143 -7.16 -8.16 18.50
C GLN A 143 -5.89 -8.53 19.27
N VAL A 144 -5.95 -8.55 20.62
CA VAL A 144 -4.82 -9.04 21.44
C VAL A 144 -4.51 -10.50 21.15
N LYS A 145 -5.54 -11.35 20.96
CA LYS A 145 -5.36 -12.76 20.60
C LYS A 145 -4.75 -12.88 19.22
N GLN A 146 -5.29 -12.18 18.21
CA GLN A 146 -4.76 -12.18 16.85
C GLN A 146 -3.28 -11.75 16.80
N LEU A 147 -2.91 -10.73 17.56
CA LEU A 147 -1.53 -10.28 17.68
C LEU A 147 -0.63 -11.34 18.34
N SER A 148 -1.12 -12.01 19.39
CA SER A 148 -0.40 -13.10 20.05
C SER A 148 -0.14 -14.28 19.12
N ASP A 149 -1.12 -14.62 18.27
CA ASP A 149 -0.98 -15.68 17.26
C ASP A 149 0.11 -15.34 16.24
N LEU A 150 0.17 -14.09 15.76
CA LEU A 150 1.23 -13.62 14.86
C LEU A 150 2.61 -13.61 15.53
N ILE A 151 2.70 -13.19 16.79
CA ILE A 151 3.96 -13.25 17.55
C ILE A 151 4.44 -14.70 17.67
N SER A 152 3.52 -15.65 17.90
CA SER A 152 3.86 -17.08 17.97
C SER A 152 4.40 -17.59 16.63
N MET A 153 3.89 -17.12 15.49
CA MET A 153 4.44 -17.44 14.16
C MET A 153 5.91 -17.01 14.00
N THR A 154 6.34 -15.90 14.60
CA THR A 154 7.73 -15.45 14.46
C THR A 154 8.75 -16.43 15.05
N ARG A 155 8.29 -17.35 15.94
CA ARG A 155 9.13 -18.42 16.54
C ARG A 155 9.27 -19.64 15.64
N THR A 156 8.46 -19.75 14.60
CA THR A 156 8.55 -20.83 13.63
C THR A 156 9.59 -20.51 12.55
N PRO A 157 10.17 -21.51 11.87
CA PRO A 157 11.04 -21.26 10.73
C PRO A 157 10.20 -20.69 9.58
N LEU A 158 10.43 -19.42 9.26
CA LEU A 158 9.82 -18.71 8.13
C LEU A 158 10.90 -18.26 7.16
N GLU A 159 10.59 -18.29 5.89
CA GLU A 159 11.43 -17.67 4.87
C GLU A 159 11.49 -16.14 5.08
N LYS A 160 12.55 -15.50 4.59
CA LYS A 160 12.77 -14.07 4.80
C LYS A 160 11.60 -13.20 4.31
N PRO A 161 10.98 -13.44 3.12
CA PRO A 161 9.82 -12.66 2.68
C PRO A 161 8.60 -12.83 3.58
N ASP A 162 8.30 -14.06 4.02
CA ASP A 162 7.15 -14.34 4.87
C ASP A 162 7.34 -13.78 6.27
N ARG A 163 8.56 -13.88 6.81
CA ARG A 163 8.90 -13.22 8.07
C ARG A 163 8.67 -11.72 7.99
N GLN A 164 9.00 -11.07 6.86
CA GLN A 164 8.74 -9.64 6.66
C GLN A 164 7.24 -9.34 6.62
N LYS A 165 6.42 -10.18 5.96
CA LYS A 165 4.95 -10.06 5.98
C LYS A 165 4.40 -10.11 7.41
N VAL A 166 4.82 -11.11 8.19
CA VAL A 166 4.40 -11.27 9.60
C VAL A 166 4.81 -10.06 10.43
N MET A 167 6.04 -9.57 10.28
CA MET A 167 6.51 -8.38 11.01
C MET A 167 5.73 -7.12 10.65
N ASN A 168 5.42 -6.92 9.38
CA ASN A 168 4.59 -5.80 8.92
C ASN A 168 3.18 -5.87 9.54
N MET A 169 2.56 -7.07 9.56
CA MET A 169 1.26 -7.27 10.19
C MET A 169 1.30 -7.00 11.70
N ILE A 170 2.30 -7.50 12.42
CA ILE A 170 2.48 -7.23 13.86
C ILE A 170 2.58 -5.73 14.12
N THR A 171 3.33 -5.00 13.29
CA THR A 171 3.50 -3.55 13.45
C THR A 171 2.16 -2.80 13.35
N ILE A 172 1.35 -3.13 12.34
CA ILE A 172 0.04 -2.49 12.15
C ILE A 172 -0.97 -2.96 13.20
N ASP A 173 -1.00 -4.25 13.54
CA ASP A 173 -1.92 -4.77 14.54
C ASP A 173 -1.64 -4.22 15.93
N ALA A 174 -0.39 -4.00 16.30
CA ALA A 174 -0.03 -3.35 17.55
C ALA A 174 -0.64 -1.94 17.65
N HIS A 175 -0.50 -1.17 16.57
CA HIS A 175 -1.12 0.16 16.46
C HIS A 175 -2.66 0.09 16.53
N ASN A 176 -3.27 -0.80 15.75
CA ASN A 176 -4.72 -0.99 15.71
C ASN A 176 -5.30 -1.38 17.10
N ARG A 177 -4.61 -2.29 17.81
CA ARG A 177 -4.94 -2.66 19.17
C ARG A 177 -4.92 -1.46 20.13
N ASP A 178 -3.88 -0.63 20.05
CA ASP A 178 -3.73 0.53 20.95
C ASP A 178 -4.82 1.57 20.69
N ILE A 179 -5.20 1.79 19.44
CA ILE A 179 -6.35 2.62 19.08
C ILE A 179 -7.63 2.04 19.69
N THR A 180 -7.89 0.75 19.49
CA THR A 180 -9.12 0.12 20.00
C THR A 180 -9.18 0.16 21.53
N LEU A 181 -8.04 0.00 22.22
CA LEU A 181 -7.97 0.18 23.68
C LEU A 181 -8.32 1.62 24.09
N SER A 182 -7.80 2.62 23.39
CA SER A 182 -8.13 4.03 23.63
C SER A 182 -9.63 4.29 23.45
N LEU A 183 -10.27 3.70 22.43
CA LEU A 183 -11.71 3.81 22.21
C LEU A 183 -12.53 3.16 23.36
N VAL A 184 -12.05 2.05 23.92
CA VAL A 184 -12.66 1.40 25.10
C VAL A 184 -12.57 2.32 26.30
N GLU A 185 -11.41 2.90 26.59
CA GLU A 185 -11.18 3.81 27.73
C GLU A 185 -12.05 5.06 27.64
N LYS A 186 -12.16 5.65 26.45
CA LYS A 186 -12.96 6.85 26.17
C LYS A 186 -14.45 6.54 26.04
N LYS A 187 -14.85 5.27 26.05
CA LYS A 187 -16.24 4.83 25.86
C LYS A 187 -16.87 5.40 24.59
N THR A 188 -16.14 5.36 23.50
CA THR A 188 -16.57 5.91 22.21
C THR A 188 -17.84 5.18 21.74
N ASP A 189 -18.94 5.95 21.56
CA ASP A 189 -20.27 5.42 21.23
C ASP A 189 -20.78 5.86 19.85
N LYS A 190 -20.00 6.66 19.10
CA LYS A 190 -20.41 7.20 17.79
C LYS A 190 -19.31 7.01 16.75
N LEU A 191 -19.71 6.59 15.56
CA LEU A 191 -18.81 6.52 14.40
C LEU A 191 -18.28 7.90 13.97
N SER A 192 -19.01 8.98 14.30
CA SER A 192 -18.60 10.36 14.03
C SER A 192 -17.67 10.93 15.09
N SER A 193 -17.37 10.19 16.17
CA SER A 193 -16.40 10.64 17.19
C SER A 193 -15.04 10.89 16.55
N PHE A 194 -14.42 12.00 16.89
CA PHE A 194 -13.09 12.36 16.38
C PHE A 194 -12.04 11.29 16.71
N ASP A 195 -12.13 10.64 17.88
CA ASP A 195 -11.21 9.57 18.28
C ASP A 195 -11.18 8.40 17.29
N TRP A 196 -12.31 8.11 16.62
CA TRP A 196 -12.40 7.13 15.56
C TRP A 196 -12.19 7.74 14.17
N ALA A 197 -12.82 8.87 13.90
CA ALA A 197 -12.80 9.50 12.58
C ALA A 197 -11.38 9.90 12.13
N CYS A 198 -10.50 10.24 13.07
CA CYS A 198 -9.11 10.62 12.80
C CYS A 198 -8.20 9.44 12.43
N GLN A 199 -8.68 8.21 12.50
CA GLN A 199 -7.92 7.02 12.08
C GLN A 199 -8.04 6.77 10.59
N LEU A 200 -6.98 6.18 9.99
CA LEU A 200 -7.01 5.76 8.59
C LEU A 200 -7.83 4.47 8.48
N ARG A 201 -9.00 4.56 7.87
CA ARG A 201 -10.01 3.50 7.80
C ARG A 201 -10.18 3.02 6.38
N GLY A 202 -10.16 1.69 6.19
CA GLY A 202 -10.34 1.04 4.90
C GLY A 202 -11.76 0.55 4.68
N TYR A 203 -12.30 0.77 3.48
CA TYR A 203 -13.64 0.33 3.08
C TYR A 203 -13.58 -0.35 1.72
N TRP A 204 -14.20 -1.51 1.62
CA TRP A 204 -14.40 -2.19 0.35
C TRP A 204 -15.84 -2.01 -0.12
N ASP A 205 -16.01 -1.45 -1.32
CA ASP A 205 -17.32 -1.31 -1.94
C ASP A 205 -17.58 -2.50 -2.89
N ASN A 206 -18.44 -3.39 -2.48
CA ASN A 206 -18.80 -4.57 -3.28
C ASN A 206 -19.51 -4.22 -4.59
N THR A 207 -20.14 -3.04 -4.69
CA THR A 207 -20.92 -2.63 -5.85
C THR A 207 -20.03 -2.28 -7.03
N ILE A 208 -18.95 -1.54 -6.74
CA ILE A 208 -17.99 -1.10 -7.76
C ILE A 208 -16.70 -1.94 -7.75
N GLY A 209 -16.53 -2.84 -6.76
CA GLY A 209 -15.34 -3.66 -6.60
C GLY A 209 -14.08 -2.81 -6.38
N ASP A 210 -14.13 -1.84 -5.46
CA ASP A 210 -13.03 -0.91 -5.23
C ASP A 210 -12.81 -0.61 -3.76
N CYS A 211 -11.57 -0.25 -3.40
CA CYS A 211 -11.18 0.11 -2.04
C CYS A 211 -11.10 1.63 -1.88
N ARG A 212 -11.70 2.13 -0.80
CA ARG A 212 -11.59 3.52 -0.37
C ARG A 212 -11.00 3.63 1.02
N LEU A 213 -10.15 4.62 1.20
CA LEU A 213 -9.54 4.96 2.48
C LEU A 213 -10.09 6.29 2.95
N LYS A 214 -10.48 6.35 4.23
CA LYS A 214 -11.03 7.57 4.84
C LYS A 214 -10.25 7.92 6.10
N ILE A 215 -10.02 9.21 6.29
CA ILE A 215 -9.46 9.79 7.51
C ILE A 215 -10.05 11.18 7.70
N CYS A 216 -10.68 11.45 8.84
CA CYS A 216 -11.53 12.62 9.04
C CYS A 216 -12.49 12.81 7.86
N ASP A 217 -12.45 13.96 7.20
CA ASP A 217 -13.31 14.31 6.05
C ASP A 217 -12.69 13.87 4.71
N ALA A 218 -11.41 13.50 4.69
CA ALA A 218 -10.73 13.07 3.47
C ALA A 218 -11.14 11.65 3.08
N SER A 219 -11.35 11.43 1.78
CA SER A 219 -11.69 10.14 1.20
C SER A 219 -10.91 9.91 -0.09
N PHE A 220 -10.04 8.92 -0.09
CA PHE A 220 -9.18 8.60 -1.23
C PHE A 220 -9.55 7.24 -1.83
N PRO A 221 -9.60 7.11 -3.16
CA PRO A 221 -9.54 5.79 -3.79
C PRO A 221 -8.16 5.19 -3.53
N TYR A 222 -8.08 3.89 -3.26
CA TYR A 222 -6.79 3.20 -3.19
C TYR A 222 -6.11 3.23 -4.55
N GLY A 223 -4.82 3.54 -4.57
CA GLY A 223 -4.12 3.82 -5.84
C GLY A 223 -3.69 2.59 -6.63
N TYR A 224 -3.65 1.40 -6.00
CA TYR A 224 -3.20 0.14 -6.60
C TYR A 224 -1.83 0.20 -7.28
N GLU A 225 -0.96 1.10 -6.85
CA GLU A 225 0.45 1.06 -7.27
C GLU A 225 1.14 -0.08 -6.52
N TYR A 226 1.91 -0.91 -7.23
CA TYR A 226 2.62 -2.00 -6.59
C TYR A 226 3.83 -1.47 -5.81
N LEU A 227 3.88 -1.78 -4.53
CA LEU A 227 4.89 -1.25 -3.59
C LEU A 227 5.76 -2.35 -2.98
N GLY A 228 5.49 -3.62 -3.32
CA GLY A 228 6.27 -4.76 -2.86
C GLY A 228 6.16 -5.04 -1.37
N ASN A 229 7.10 -5.84 -0.86
CA ASN A 229 7.15 -6.27 0.55
C ASN A 229 8.17 -5.43 1.34
N GLY A 230 8.02 -4.09 1.31
CA GLY A 230 8.81 -3.18 2.13
C GLY A 230 8.44 -3.23 3.61
N GLY A 231 9.36 -2.80 4.49
CA GLY A 231 9.06 -2.64 5.92
C GLY A 231 8.03 -1.54 6.18
N ARG A 232 7.25 -1.68 7.26
CA ARG A 232 6.29 -0.68 7.71
C ARG A 232 6.89 0.18 8.81
N LEU A 233 6.52 1.47 8.80
CA LEU A 233 6.87 2.38 9.89
C LEU A 233 6.02 2.07 11.13
N VAL A 234 6.63 2.16 12.31
CA VAL A 234 5.88 2.13 13.57
C VAL A 234 5.13 3.43 13.71
N ILE A 235 3.79 3.34 13.75
CA ILE A 235 2.93 4.51 13.86
C ILE A 235 2.88 4.96 15.32
N THR A 236 3.17 6.24 15.53
CA THR A 236 3.15 6.90 16.85
C THR A 236 2.08 8.00 16.86
N PRO A 237 1.69 8.54 18.04
CA PRO A 237 0.76 9.68 18.09
C PRO A 237 1.22 10.91 17.29
N LEU A 238 2.54 11.08 17.12
CA LEU A 238 3.09 12.13 16.25
C LEU A 238 2.83 11.83 14.77
N THR A 239 3.05 10.59 14.36
CA THR A 239 2.80 10.12 12.99
C THR A 239 1.33 10.26 12.63
N ASP A 240 0.42 9.91 13.56
CA ASP A 240 -1.03 10.07 13.36
C ASP A 240 -1.41 11.53 13.09
N ARG A 241 -0.85 12.48 13.83
CA ARG A 241 -1.08 13.92 13.59
C ARG A 241 -0.59 14.35 12.21
N ILE A 242 0.56 13.86 11.78
CA ILE A 242 1.09 14.15 10.45
C ILE A 242 0.16 13.55 9.38
N TYR A 243 -0.34 12.34 9.58
CA TYR A 243 -1.27 11.69 8.67
C TYR A 243 -2.56 12.47 8.51
N ILE A 244 -3.18 12.90 9.62
CA ILE A 244 -4.38 13.74 9.59
C ILE A 244 -4.09 15.01 8.78
N THR A 245 -3.03 15.76 9.11
CA THR A 245 -2.71 17.02 8.46
C THR A 245 -2.40 16.85 6.98
N ALA A 246 -1.55 15.86 6.63
CA ALA A 246 -1.14 15.62 5.26
C ALA A 246 -2.32 15.16 4.38
N THR A 247 -3.17 14.27 4.90
CA THR A 247 -4.33 13.78 4.14
C THR A 247 -5.38 14.87 3.94
N GLN A 248 -5.66 15.72 4.96
CA GLN A 248 -6.59 16.84 4.79
C GLN A 248 -6.05 17.83 3.74
N ALA A 249 -4.76 18.17 3.79
CA ALA A 249 -4.15 19.05 2.80
C ALA A 249 -4.24 18.44 1.38
N CYS A 250 -3.87 17.18 1.21
CA CYS A 250 -3.98 16.50 -0.09
C CYS A 250 -5.44 16.42 -0.59
N TRP A 251 -6.41 16.22 0.30
CA TRP A 251 -7.83 16.23 -0.04
C TRP A 251 -8.30 17.60 -0.56
N LEU A 252 -7.73 18.67 -0.02
CA LEU A 252 -7.96 20.04 -0.48
C LEU A 252 -7.08 20.46 -1.67
N SER A 253 -6.36 19.51 -2.26
CA SER A 253 -5.39 19.75 -3.36
C SER A 253 -4.26 20.70 -2.96
N LEU A 254 -3.85 20.65 -1.70
CA LEU A 254 -2.71 21.40 -1.16
C LEU A 254 -1.51 20.47 -0.94
N GLY A 255 -0.31 21.04 -0.97
CA GLY A 255 0.91 20.36 -0.55
C GLY A 255 1.10 20.40 0.96
N THR A 256 2.02 19.55 1.46
CA THR A 256 2.40 19.50 2.87
C THR A 256 3.90 19.70 3.03
N ALA A 257 4.31 20.40 4.08
CA ALA A 257 5.71 20.66 4.38
C ALA A 257 6.03 20.24 5.83
N PRO A 258 6.37 18.95 6.06
CA PRO A 258 6.79 18.51 7.38
C PRO A 258 8.06 19.22 7.81
N GLN A 259 8.03 19.94 8.92
CA GLN A 259 9.18 20.66 9.47
C GLN A 259 9.76 19.94 10.68
N GLY A 260 11.08 20.00 10.84
CA GLY A 260 11.78 19.38 11.96
C GLY A 260 13.26 19.16 11.69
N PRO A 261 14.06 18.84 12.72
CA PRO A 261 15.49 18.54 12.58
C PRO A 261 15.76 17.38 11.60
N ALA A 262 17.01 17.26 11.16
CA ALA A 262 17.44 16.10 10.38
C ALA A 262 17.26 14.80 11.20
N GLY A 263 16.93 13.70 10.52
CA GLY A 263 16.76 12.39 11.16
C GLY A 263 15.47 12.18 11.95
N THR A 264 14.50 13.10 11.90
CA THR A 264 13.20 12.95 12.58
C THR A 264 12.14 12.14 11.81
N GLY A 265 12.54 11.51 10.70
CA GLY A 265 11.66 10.60 9.95
C GLY A 265 10.65 11.27 9.00
N LYS A 266 10.84 12.54 8.65
CA LYS A 266 9.91 13.28 7.75
C LYS A 266 9.66 12.54 6.43
N THR A 267 10.72 12.19 5.73
CA THR A 267 10.67 11.48 4.45
C THR A 267 10.05 10.08 4.61
N GLU A 268 10.44 9.34 5.65
CA GLU A 268 9.92 7.99 5.89
C GLU A 268 8.42 8.01 6.23
N THR A 269 7.94 9.02 6.97
CA THR A 269 6.52 9.22 7.24
C THR A 269 5.73 9.49 5.95
N THR A 270 6.28 10.31 5.03
CA THR A 270 5.67 10.58 3.73
C THR A 270 5.60 9.32 2.87
N LYS A 271 6.67 8.53 2.83
CA LYS A 271 6.72 7.25 2.11
C LYS A 271 5.69 6.25 2.67
N ASP A 272 5.60 6.14 4.00
CA ASP A 272 4.67 5.22 4.63
C ASP A 272 3.21 5.61 4.37
N LEU A 273 2.88 6.91 4.47
CA LEU A 273 1.55 7.41 4.15
C LEU A 273 1.18 7.13 2.69
N SER A 274 2.09 7.39 1.75
CA SER A 274 1.84 7.10 0.32
C SER A 274 1.62 5.61 0.09
N ALA A 275 2.39 4.75 0.77
CA ALA A 275 2.23 3.31 0.70
C ALA A 275 0.88 2.84 1.25
N GLN A 276 0.39 3.44 2.34
CA GLN A 276 -0.94 3.12 2.86
C GLN A 276 -2.06 3.52 1.90
N LEU A 277 -1.86 4.59 1.11
CA LEU A 277 -2.81 5.01 0.08
C LEU A 277 -2.63 4.26 -1.26
N GLY A 278 -1.66 3.37 -1.38
CA GLY A 278 -1.33 2.65 -2.62
C GLY A 278 -0.83 3.57 -3.74
N LYS A 279 -0.14 4.64 -3.37
CA LYS A 279 0.44 5.64 -4.29
C LYS A 279 1.96 5.53 -4.33
N SER A 280 2.55 5.66 -5.50
CA SER A 280 3.99 5.81 -5.63
C SER A 280 4.47 7.18 -5.14
N VAL A 281 5.63 7.21 -4.50
CA VAL A 281 6.30 8.44 -4.09
C VAL A 281 7.76 8.43 -4.55
N TYR A 282 8.16 9.51 -5.19
CA TYR A 282 9.53 9.73 -5.62
C TYR A 282 10.18 10.79 -4.73
N VAL A 283 11.34 10.45 -4.19
CA VAL A 283 12.10 11.34 -3.29
C VAL A 283 13.21 12.02 -4.08
N PHE A 284 13.21 13.34 -4.05
CA PHE A 284 14.21 14.18 -4.70
C PHE A 284 15.06 14.89 -3.64
N ASN A 285 16.32 14.56 -3.58
CA ASN A 285 17.26 15.28 -2.72
C ASN A 285 17.69 16.57 -3.43
N CYS A 286 17.03 17.66 -3.11
CA CYS A 286 17.34 18.95 -3.71
C CYS A 286 18.75 19.43 -3.32
N SER A 287 19.53 19.83 -4.31
CA SER A 287 20.86 20.41 -4.16
C SER A 287 20.94 21.78 -4.83
N PRO A 288 21.90 22.64 -4.46
CA PRO A 288 22.10 23.92 -5.13
C PRO A 288 22.40 23.84 -6.64
N GLU A 289 22.75 22.66 -7.12
CA GLU A 289 23.04 22.40 -8.54
C GLU A 289 21.76 22.20 -9.39
N MET A 290 20.61 21.98 -8.73
CA MET A 290 19.33 21.83 -9.42
C MET A 290 18.80 23.19 -9.87
N ASP A 291 18.67 23.35 -11.17
CA ASP A 291 18.11 24.55 -11.76
C ASP A 291 16.57 24.47 -11.90
N TYR A 292 15.96 25.60 -12.28
CA TYR A 292 14.51 25.67 -12.46
C TYR A 292 13.98 24.78 -13.60
N ARG A 293 14.83 24.44 -14.58
CA ARG A 293 14.45 23.57 -15.72
C ARG A 293 14.33 22.13 -15.24
N THR A 294 15.32 21.64 -14.49
CA THR A 294 15.31 20.33 -13.85
C THR A 294 14.10 20.18 -12.95
N MET A 295 13.83 21.18 -12.11
CA MET A 295 12.63 21.18 -11.25
C MET A 295 11.33 21.19 -12.05
N GLY A 296 11.29 21.97 -13.13
CA GLY A 296 10.14 22.02 -14.02
C GLY A 296 9.84 20.67 -14.70
N ASP A 297 10.87 19.94 -15.11
CA ASP A 297 10.72 18.61 -15.71
C ASP A 297 10.27 17.56 -14.68
N ILE A 298 10.77 17.63 -13.45
CA ILE A 298 10.29 16.80 -12.35
C ILE A 298 8.79 17.05 -12.10
N PHE A 299 8.36 18.30 -11.96
CA PHE A 299 6.95 18.63 -11.74
C PHE A 299 6.05 18.20 -12.90
N LYS A 300 6.50 18.34 -14.15
CA LYS A 300 5.76 17.82 -15.32
C LYS A 300 5.59 16.30 -15.23
N GLY A 301 6.65 15.57 -14.88
CA GLY A 301 6.61 14.11 -14.70
C GLY A 301 5.65 13.69 -13.61
N LEU A 302 5.69 14.32 -12.43
CA LEU A 302 4.78 14.05 -11.32
C LEU A 302 3.32 14.36 -11.67
N ALA A 303 3.06 15.49 -12.34
CA ALA A 303 1.73 15.88 -12.79
C ALA A 303 1.17 14.89 -13.83
N ALA A 304 1.99 14.44 -14.76
CA ALA A 304 1.59 13.48 -15.78
C ALA A 304 1.30 12.06 -15.21
N SER A 305 2.08 11.62 -14.23
CA SER A 305 1.95 10.29 -13.63
C SER A 305 0.90 10.24 -12.50
N GLY A 306 0.59 11.35 -11.86
CA GLY A 306 -0.23 11.42 -10.65
C GLY A 306 0.45 10.83 -9.42
N SER A 307 1.78 10.68 -9.45
CA SER A 307 2.61 10.20 -8.35
C SER A 307 2.91 11.32 -7.35
N TRP A 308 3.28 10.96 -6.14
CA TRP A 308 3.72 11.93 -5.14
C TRP A 308 5.20 12.27 -5.32
N GLY A 309 5.54 13.55 -5.12
CA GLY A 309 6.92 14.03 -5.03
C GLY A 309 7.25 14.44 -3.60
N CYS A 310 8.36 13.96 -3.07
CA CYS A 310 8.92 14.39 -1.78
C CYS A 310 10.24 15.11 -2.04
N PHE A 311 10.31 16.41 -1.71
CA PHE A 311 11.44 17.31 -1.96
C PHE A 311 12.15 17.68 -0.66
#